data_6c6039537a782c03538c853a92afa75e
#
_entry.id   6c6039537a782c03538c853a92afa75e
#
_cell.length_a   1.000
_cell.length_b   1.000
_cell.length_c   1.000
_cell.angle_alpha   90.00
_cell.angle_beta   90.00
_cell.angle_gamma   90.00
#
_symmetry.space_group_name_H-M   'P 1'
#
loop_
_entity.id
_entity.type
_entity.pdbx_description
1 polymer ?
#
loop_
_entity_poly.entity_id
_entity_poly.type
_entity_poly.pdbx_seq_one_letter_code
_entity_poly.pdbx_strand_id
1 'polypeptide(L)'
;MRTLLPDPPPAELQALLERRKRLGQDRKDEVWEGVLHMVPAPTGRHADITQQLAELLGPPARGARLFPAMAEFNLGETIADFRVPDGGLHRSRPLDTWFATAALVVEILSPGEETWEKLPFYAAHQVDEVLIVDPDTHQVHWLGLSNGRYEPIERSALIDLGAAELAQRLDWP
;
A
#
# COMPACT_ATOMS: atom_id res chain seq x y z
N MET A 1 -6.49 3.84 12.79
CA MET A 1 -6.69 3.92 14.29
C MET A 1 -5.41 3.45 14.95
N ARG A 2 -4.71 4.35 15.60
CA ARG A 2 -3.45 4.08 16.30
C ARG A 2 -3.73 3.54 17.71
N THR A 3 -3.23 2.34 18.03
CA THR A 3 -3.43 1.73 19.35
C THR A 3 -2.08 1.36 19.94
N LEU A 4 -1.67 2.05 21.02
CA LEU A 4 -0.54 1.66 21.83
C LEU A 4 -0.95 0.47 22.70
N LEU A 5 -0.29 -0.66 22.52
CA LEU A 5 -0.54 -1.84 23.33
C LEU A 5 0.42 -1.86 24.52
N PRO A 6 -0.09 -1.92 25.78
CA PRO A 6 0.75 -2.27 26.91
C PRO A 6 1.22 -3.72 26.80
N ASP A 7 2.41 -4.03 27.27
CA ASP A 7 2.96 -5.39 27.30
C ASP A 7 2.98 -5.90 28.77
N PRO A 8 2.25 -6.95 29.11
CA PRO A 8 1.26 -7.68 28.29
C PRO A 8 -0.03 -6.86 28.06
N PRO A 9 -0.73 -7.09 26.93
CA PRO A 9 -1.99 -6.42 26.66
C PRO A 9 -3.07 -6.87 27.65
N PRO A 10 -4.05 -5.99 27.97
CA PRO A 10 -5.21 -6.37 28.80
C PRO A 10 -5.92 -7.60 28.20
N ALA A 11 -6.47 -8.47 29.05
CA ALA A 11 -7.09 -9.73 28.60
C ALA A 11 -8.19 -9.55 27.55
N GLU A 12 -9.00 -8.48 27.66
CA GLU A 12 -10.03 -8.16 26.67
C GLU A 12 -9.44 -7.81 25.28
N LEU A 13 -8.33 -7.07 25.28
CA LEU A 13 -7.63 -6.71 24.05
C LEU A 13 -6.94 -7.94 23.44
N GLN A 14 -6.32 -8.78 24.26
CA GLN A 14 -5.75 -10.05 23.79
C GLN A 14 -6.83 -10.92 23.14
N ALA A 15 -8.00 -11.06 23.75
CA ALA A 15 -9.12 -11.81 23.20
C ALA A 15 -9.61 -11.21 21.86
N LEU A 16 -9.62 -9.88 21.72
CA LEU A 16 -9.95 -9.20 20.47
C LEU A 16 -8.93 -9.53 19.37
N LEU A 17 -7.63 -9.42 19.65
CA LEU A 17 -6.55 -9.72 18.70
C LEU A 17 -6.60 -11.19 18.25
N GLU A 18 -6.79 -12.12 19.18
CA GLU A 18 -6.95 -13.54 18.86
C GLU A 18 -8.18 -13.81 17.99
N ARG A 19 -9.30 -13.11 18.26
CA ARG A 19 -10.50 -13.20 17.43
C ARG A 19 -10.24 -12.65 16.03
N ARG A 20 -9.60 -11.47 15.88
CA ARG A 20 -9.23 -10.89 14.57
C ARG A 20 -8.36 -11.87 13.77
N LYS A 21 -7.33 -12.42 14.40
CA LYS A 21 -6.44 -13.42 13.79
C LYS A 21 -7.19 -14.66 13.30
N ARG A 22 -8.06 -15.22 14.16
CA ARG A 22 -8.87 -16.41 13.79
C ARG A 22 -9.83 -16.15 12.63
N LEU A 23 -10.30 -14.91 12.47
CA LEU A 23 -11.19 -14.48 11.39
C LEU A 23 -10.44 -13.94 10.17
N GLY A 24 -9.09 -13.90 10.21
CA GLY A 24 -8.26 -13.32 9.15
C GLY A 24 -8.46 -11.81 8.95
N GLN A 25 -8.91 -11.11 9.98
CA GLN A 25 -9.15 -9.65 9.97
C GLN A 25 -7.89 -8.84 10.27
N ASP A 26 -6.79 -9.51 10.59
CA ASP A 26 -5.49 -8.92 10.91
C ASP A 26 -4.54 -8.84 9.71
N ARG A 27 -4.97 -9.31 8.53
CA ARG A 27 -4.11 -9.40 7.34
C ARG A 27 -3.60 -8.06 6.84
N LYS A 28 -4.37 -6.99 7.06
CA LYS A 28 -4.02 -5.62 6.69
C LYS A 28 -3.47 -4.81 7.87
N ASP A 29 -3.39 -5.41 9.07
CA ASP A 29 -2.83 -4.72 10.22
C ASP A 29 -1.33 -4.48 9.99
N GLU A 30 -0.88 -3.29 10.34
CA GLU A 30 0.51 -2.83 10.20
C GLU A 30 1.15 -2.62 11.56
N VAL A 31 2.45 -2.64 11.62
CA VAL A 31 3.19 -2.24 12.82
C VAL A 31 4.13 -1.10 12.43
N TRP A 32 4.00 0.05 13.10
CA TRP A 32 4.82 1.23 12.87
C TRP A 32 5.68 1.48 14.11
N GLU A 33 6.97 1.20 14.00
CA GLU A 33 7.92 1.38 15.12
C GLU A 33 7.42 0.72 16.44
N GLY A 34 6.90 -0.50 16.35
CA GLY A 34 6.36 -1.26 17.48
C GLY A 34 4.90 -0.92 17.86
N VAL A 35 4.24 0.01 17.16
CA VAL A 35 2.83 0.37 17.39
C VAL A 35 1.94 -0.35 16.39
N LEU A 36 0.95 -1.10 16.88
CA LEU A 36 -0.03 -1.79 16.04
C LEU A 36 -1.05 -0.79 15.47
N HIS A 37 -1.19 -0.78 14.15
CA HIS A 37 -2.23 -0.08 13.40
C HIS A 37 -3.23 -1.11 12.87
N MET A 38 -4.43 -1.13 13.47
CA MET A 38 -5.50 -2.02 13.03
C MET A 38 -6.24 -1.40 11.86
N VAL A 39 -6.23 -2.09 10.71
CA VAL A 39 -6.87 -1.62 9.48
C VAL A 39 -8.24 -2.29 9.31
N PRO A 40 -9.32 -1.53 9.03
CA PRO A 40 -10.63 -2.09 8.70
C PRO A 40 -10.59 -2.94 7.43
N ALA A 41 -11.58 -3.82 7.25
CA ALA A 41 -11.76 -4.52 5.99
C ALA A 41 -12.06 -3.51 4.85
N PRO A 42 -11.53 -3.72 3.64
CA PRO A 42 -11.76 -2.83 2.50
C PRO A 42 -13.25 -2.81 2.12
N THR A 43 -13.70 -1.66 1.63
CA THR A 43 -15.06 -1.52 1.08
C THR A 43 -15.14 -2.09 -0.34
N GLY A 44 -16.36 -2.28 -0.85
CA GLY A 44 -16.56 -2.66 -2.25
C GLY A 44 -15.96 -1.65 -3.24
N ARG A 45 -16.03 -0.35 -2.92
CA ARG A 45 -15.41 0.73 -3.68
C ARG A 45 -13.89 0.59 -3.77
N HIS A 46 -13.24 0.28 -2.65
CA HIS A 46 -11.80 0.03 -2.62
C HIS A 46 -11.42 -1.21 -3.46
N ALA A 47 -12.20 -2.28 -3.36
CA ALA A 47 -11.97 -3.50 -4.14
C ALA A 47 -12.13 -3.26 -5.65
N ASP A 48 -13.11 -2.47 -6.06
CA ASP A 48 -13.34 -2.09 -7.46
C ASP A 48 -12.14 -1.31 -8.02
N ILE A 49 -11.67 -0.28 -7.34
CA ILE A 49 -10.47 0.48 -7.73
C ILE A 49 -9.24 -0.44 -7.80
N THR A 50 -9.06 -1.35 -6.83
CA THR A 50 -7.95 -2.33 -6.84
C THR A 50 -7.99 -3.18 -8.12
N GLN A 51 -9.16 -3.66 -8.51
CA GLN A 51 -9.34 -4.46 -9.73
C GLN A 51 -8.98 -3.65 -10.98
N GLN A 52 -9.48 -2.43 -11.09
CA GLN A 52 -9.18 -1.55 -12.21
C GLN A 52 -7.68 -1.23 -12.30
N LEU A 53 -7.02 -0.96 -11.18
CA LEU A 53 -5.57 -0.73 -11.13
C LEU A 53 -4.78 -1.97 -11.58
N ALA A 54 -5.23 -3.18 -11.22
CA ALA A 54 -4.60 -4.41 -11.71
C ALA A 54 -4.63 -4.50 -13.25
N GLU A 55 -5.75 -4.11 -13.86
CA GLU A 55 -5.94 -4.12 -15.31
C GLU A 55 -5.14 -3.00 -16.00
N LEU A 56 -5.13 -1.80 -15.43
CA LEU A 56 -4.49 -0.62 -16.01
C LEU A 56 -2.97 -0.62 -15.87
N LEU A 57 -2.43 -1.05 -14.72
CA LEU A 57 -1.00 -1.12 -14.45
C LEU A 57 -0.34 -2.39 -15.02
N GLY A 58 -1.10 -3.46 -15.14
CA GLY A 58 -0.57 -4.76 -15.54
C GLY A 58 0.17 -4.78 -16.90
N PRO A 59 -0.43 -4.31 -18.00
CA PRO A 59 0.22 -4.31 -19.31
C PRO A 59 1.50 -3.45 -19.37
N PRO A 60 1.53 -2.16 -18.96
CA PRO A 60 2.74 -1.36 -18.99
C PRO A 60 3.83 -1.89 -18.05
N ALA A 61 3.46 -2.42 -16.86
CA ALA A 61 4.42 -3.04 -15.96
C ALA A 61 5.13 -4.24 -16.61
N ARG A 62 4.38 -5.14 -17.25
CA ARG A 62 4.96 -6.28 -17.97
C ARG A 62 5.83 -5.84 -19.14
N GLY A 63 5.43 -4.79 -19.86
CA GLY A 63 6.25 -4.18 -20.91
C GLY A 63 7.60 -3.67 -20.39
N ALA A 64 7.61 -3.12 -19.19
CA ALA A 64 8.81 -2.66 -18.48
C ALA A 64 9.56 -3.80 -17.73
N ARG A 65 9.13 -5.05 -17.86
CA ARG A 65 9.68 -6.24 -17.16
C ARG A 65 9.53 -6.16 -15.64
N LEU A 66 8.49 -5.48 -15.17
CA LEU A 66 8.08 -5.47 -13.77
C LEU A 66 6.93 -6.47 -13.56
N PHE A 67 6.82 -6.95 -12.33
CA PHE A 67 5.82 -7.94 -11.93
C PHE A 67 4.76 -7.25 -11.06
N PRO A 68 3.53 -7.05 -11.58
CA PRO A 68 2.45 -6.48 -10.80
C PRO A 68 1.94 -7.47 -9.75
N ALA A 69 1.73 -6.99 -8.54
CA ALA A 69 1.05 -7.68 -7.46
C ALA A 69 0.02 -6.71 -6.86
N MET A 70 -1.22 -6.77 -7.35
CA MET A 70 -2.34 -6.01 -6.81
C MET A 70 -3.06 -6.85 -5.75
N ALA A 71 -2.28 -7.20 -4.72
CA ALA A 71 -2.70 -7.89 -3.51
C ALA A 71 -1.81 -7.40 -2.37
N GLU A 72 -2.33 -7.46 -1.17
CA GLU A 72 -1.61 -7.03 0.03
C GLU A 72 -0.31 -7.85 0.20
N PHE A 73 0.75 -7.18 0.58
CA PHE A 73 2.02 -7.80 0.97
C PHE A 73 2.65 -7.01 2.11
N ASN A 74 3.48 -7.66 2.91
CA ASN A 74 4.21 -6.97 3.97
C ASN A 74 5.47 -6.34 3.38
N LEU A 75 5.59 -5.02 3.47
CA LEU A 75 6.79 -4.29 3.12
C LEU A 75 7.53 -3.90 4.40
N GLY A 76 8.74 -4.40 4.56
CA GLY A 76 9.57 -4.22 5.74
C GLY A 76 10.48 -5.42 5.98
N GLU A 77 11.36 -5.31 6.97
CA GLU A 77 12.34 -6.36 7.31
C GLU A 77 11.98 -7.10 8.61
N THR A 78 11.11 -6.54 9.43
CA THR A 78 10.77 -7.09 10.75
C THR A 78 9.29 -7.01 11.05
N ILE A 79 8.80 -7.89 11.92
CA ILE A 79 7.42 -7.85 12.43
C ILE A 79 7.15 -6.65 13.36
N ALA A 80 8.20 -5.94 13.79
CA ALA A 80 8.08 -4.78 14.65
C ALA A 80 7.93 -3.46 13.89
N ASP A 81 8.21 -3.47 12.56
CA ASP A 81 8.06 -2.29 11.71
C ASP A 81 7.85 -2.72 10.26
N PHE A 82 6.60 -2.65 9.79
CA PHE A 82 6.21 -2.97 8.43
C PHE A 82 4.92 -2.26 8.03
N ARG A 83 4.70 -2.14 6.71
CA ARG A 83 3.46 -1.62 6.11
C ARG A 83 2.84 -2.68 5.21
N VAL A 84 1.53 -2.55 4.97
CA VAL A 84 0.77 -3.45 4.10
C VAL A 84 0.08 -2.60 3.02
N PRO A 85 0.80 -2.27 1.93
CA PRO A 85 0.20 -1.52 0.83
C PRO A 85 -0.87 -2.34 0.10
N ASP A 86 -1.78 -1.64 -0.60
CA ASP A 86 -2.87 -2.26 -1.36
C ASP A 86 -2.37 -2.99 -2.62
N GLY A 87 -1.15 -2.70 -3.06
CA GLY A 87 -0.52 -3.37 -4.18
C GLY A 87 0.84 -2.78 -4.53
N GLY A 88 1.47 -3.33 -5.57
CA GLY A 88 2.76 -2.82 -6.01
C GLY A 88 3.29 -3.45 -7.28
N LEU A 89 4.42 -2.92 -7.74
CA LEU A 89 5.21 -3.48 -8.82
C LEU A 89 6.57 -3.91 -8.27
N HIS A 90 7.01 -5.10 -8.65
CA HIS A 90 8.26 -5.70 -8.18
C HIS A 90 9.23 -5.93 -9.33
N ARG A 91 10.55 -5.87 -9.04
CA ARG A 91 11.61 -6.18 -10.04
C ARG A 91 11.81 -7.69 -10.26
N SER A 92 11.34 -8.51 -9.32
CA SER A 92 11.31 -9.96 -9.43
C SER A 92 9.90 -10.48 -9.14
N ARG A 93 9.59 -11.75 -9.50
CA ARG A 93 8.29 -12.34 -9.19
C ARG A 93 8.04 -12.34 -7.69
N PRO A 94 6.94 -11.74 -7.20
CA PRO A 94 6.60 -11.72 -5.78
C PRO A 94 6.01 -13.08 -5.37
N LEU A 95 6.87 -14.02 -4.99
CA LEU A 95 6.47 -15.36 -4.55
C LEU A 95 6.30 -15.47 -3.03
N ASP A 96 6.77 -14.47 -2.30
CA ASP A 96 6.70 -14.37 -0.85
C ASP A 96 5.61 -13.39 -0.41
N THR A 97 5.38 -13.32 0.90
CA THR A 97 4.49 -12.35 1.53
C THR A 97 5.23 -11.17 2.17
N TRP A 98 6.56 -11.25 2.26
CA TRP A 98 7.43 -10.23 2.85
C TRP A 98 8.46 -9.73 1.83
N PHE A 99 8.58 -8.41 1.73
CA PHE A 99 9.51 -7.74 0.82
C PHE A 99 10.22 -6.60 1.52
N ALA A 100 11.53 -6.50 1.36
CA ALA A 100 12.31 -5.38 1.89
C ALA A 100 12.05 -4.07 1.13
N THR A 101 11.63 -4.17 -0.16
CA THR A 101 11.36 -3.04 -1.04
C THR A 101 10.38 -3.43 -2.16
N ALA A 102 9.89 -2.43 -2.89
CA ALA A 102 9.14 -2.58 -4.13
C ALA A 102 9.61 -1.51 -5.14
N ALA A 103 9.40 -1.72 -6.43
CA ALA A 103 9.67 -0.69 -7.43
C ALA A 103 8.60 0.42 -7.35
N LEU A 104 7.34 0.04 -7.18
CA LEU A 104 6.23 0.96 -6.96
C LEU A 104 5.32 0.36 -5.88
N VAL A 105 4.86 1.21 -4.97
CA VAL A 105 3.80 0.92 -4.02
C VAL A 105 2.51 1.60 -4.48
N VAL A 106 1.39 0.93 -4.33
CA VAL A 106 0.04 1.45 -4.59
C VAL A 106 -0.74 1.53 -3.29
N GLU A 107 -1.32 2.69 -3.03
CA GLU A 107 -2.22 2.97 -1.91
C GLU A 107 -3.54 3.54 -2.44
N ILE A 108 -4.66 3.10 -1.90
CA ILE A 108 -5.99 3.62 -2.22
C ILE A 108 -6.55 4.26 -0.96
N LEU A 109 -6.77 5.56 -0.97
CA LEU A 109 -7.21 6.28 0.22
C LEU A 109 -8.58 5.81 0.69
N SER A 110 -8.69 5.60 1.99
CA SER A 110 -9.93 5.37 2.71
C SER A 110 -10.12 6.46 3.78
N PRO A 111 -11.36 6.79 4.17
CA PRO A 111 -11.60 7.84 5.16
C PRO A 111 -10.88 7.58 6.49
N GLY A 112 -10.07 8.55 6.93
CA GLY A 112 -9.31 8.49 8.18
C GLY A 112 -8.03 7.67 8.12
N GLU A 113 -7.53 7.34 6.93
CA GLU A 113 -6.23 6.68 6.76
C GLU A 113 -5.05 7.62 6.90
N GLU A 114 -3.94 7.03 7.35
CA GLU A 114 -2.67 7.69 7.59
C GLU A 114 -1.68 7.43 6.43
N THR A 115 -2.18 7.30 5.19
CA THR A 115 -1.37 6.89 4.01
C THR A 115 -0.18 7.82 3.77
N TRP A 116 -0.38 9.13 3.90
CA TRP A 116 0.70 10.12 3.72
C TRP A 116 1.80 10.00 4.78
N GLU A 117 1.47 9.49 5.97
CA GLU A 117 2.42 9.25 7.06
C GLU A 117 3.34 8.04 6.79
N LYS A 118 2.98 7.17 5.83
CA LYS A 118 3.79 6.03 5.40
C LYS A 118 4.96 6.42 4.48
N LEU A 119 4.93 7.59 3.84
CA LEU A 119 5.92 8.00 2.85
C LEU A 119 7.37 7.97 3.36
N PRO A 120 7.70 8.44 4.58
CA PRO A 120 9.05 8.33 5.11
C PRO A 120 9.53 6.88 5.23
N PHE A 121 8.63 5.96 5.59
CA PHE A 121 8.93 4.53 5.66
C PHE A 121 9.24 3.96 4.27
N TYR A 122 8.43 4.25 3.27
CA TYR A 122 8.67 3.80 1.89
C TYR A 122 9.98 4.37 1.33
N ALA A 123 10.32 5.63 1.65
CA ALA A 123 11.58 6.22 1.26
C ALA A 123 12.80 5.52 1.91
N ALA A 124 12.70 5.19 3.20
CA ALA A 124 13.74 4.44 3.92
C ALA A 124 13.96 3.04 3.31
N HIS A 125 12.89 2.41 2.80
CA HIS A 125 12.93 1.10 2.14
C HIS A 125 13.21 1.21 0.62
N GLN A 126 13.63 2.38 0.13
CA GLN A 126 14.03 2.61 -1.27
C GLN A 126 12.96 2.18 -2.28
N VAL A 127 11.70 2.44 -1.99
CA VAL A 127 10.62 2.32 -2.95
C VAL A 127 10.75 3.47 -3.95
N ASP A 128 10.93 3.19 -5.25
CA ASP A 128 11.22 4.25 -6.22
C ASP A 128 10.04 5.19 -6.46
N GLU A 129 8.82 4.63 -6.50
CA GLU A 129 7.62 5.41 -6.75
C GLU A 129 6.47 4.98 -5.82
N VAL A 130 5.62 5.94 -5.46
CA VAL A 130 4.36 5.69 -4.74
C VAL A 130 3.21 6.26 -5.55
N LEU A 131 2.22 5.43 -5.82
CA LEU A 131 0.96 5.79 -6.46
C LEU A 131 -0.14 5.83 -5.41
N ILE A 132 -0.73 7.01 -5.19
CA ILE A 132 -1.85 7.19 -4.25
C ILE A 132 -3.08 7.55 -5.07
N VAL A 133 -4.14 6.76 -4.91
CA VAL A 133 -5.43 6.98 -5.58
C VAL A 133 -6.44 7.44 -4.55
N ASP A 134 -7.04 8.60 -4.80
CA ASP A 134 -8.08 9.19 -3.94
C ASP A 134 -9.45 9.06 -4.62
N PRO A 135 -10.28 8.10 -4.20
CA PRO A 135 -11.60 7.91 -4.79
C PRO A 135 -12.60 9.01 -4.43
N ASP A 136 -12.39 9.77 -3.35
CA ASP A 136 -13.31 10.83 -2.91
C ASP A 136 -13.15 12.10 -3.75
N THR A 137 -11.92 12.42 -4.13
CA THR A 137 -11.62 13.59 -4.96
C THR A 137 -11.38 13.26 -6.43
N HIS A 138 -11.41 11.97 -6.82
CA HIS A 138 -11.09 11.45 -8.14
C HIS A 138 -9.68 11.88 -8.60
N GLN A 139 -8.73 11.87 -7.66
CA GLN A 139 -7.35 12.27 -7.92
C GLN A 139 -6.39 11.08 -7.86
N VAL A 140 -5.37 11.18 -8.69
CA VAL A 140 -4.23 10.26 -8.71
C VAL A 140 -2.98 11.08 -8.43
N HIS A 141 -2.29 10.74 -7.33
CA HIS A 141 -1.01 11.33 -6.98
C HIS A 141 0.09 10.32 -7.29
N TRP A 142 0.97 10.67 -8.21
CA TRP A 142 2.15 9.87 -8.52
C TRP A 142 3.38 10.56 -7.96
N LEU A 143 4.13 9.85 -7.13
CA LEU A 143 5.26 10.40 -6.39
C LEU A 143 6.52 9.60 -6.73
N GLY A 144 7.61 10.30 -7.04
CA GLY A 144 8.93 9.71 -7.29
C GLY A 144 9.90 10.01 -6.15
N LEU A 145 10.71 9.02 -5.79
CA LEU A 145 11.73 9.17 -4.76
C LEU A 145 12.91 9.99 -5.30
N SER A 146 13.20 11.12 -4.68
CA SER A 146 14.33 12.00 -5.01
C SER A 146 15.00 12.47 -3.71
N ASN A 147 16.31 12.27 -3.59
CA ASN A 147 17.09 12.70 -2.42
C ASN A 147 16.48 12.27 -1.06
N GLY A 148 15.91 11.05 -1.00
CA GLY A 148 15.31 10.48 0.21
C GLY A 148 13.92 11.04 0.56
N ARG A 149 13.28 11.74 -0.36
CA ARG A 149 11.92 12.28 -0.22
C ARG A 149 11.10 12.03 -1.47
N TYR A 150 9.79 11.95 -1.32
CA TYR A 150 8.88 11.86 -2.45
C TYR A 150 8.48 13.23 -2.95
N GLU A 151 8.57 13.39 -4.27
CA GLU A 151 8.12 14.59 -4.98
C GLU A 151 7.08 14.20 -6.03
N PRO A 152 6.06 15.03 -6.28
CA PRO A 152 5.07 14.76 -7.31
C PRO A 152 5.73 14.64 -8.69
N ILE A 153 5.33 13.62 -9.46
CA ILE A 153 5.72 13.41 -10.85
C ILE A 153 4.49 13.29 -11.73
N GLU A 154 4.52 13.84 -12.93
CA GLU A 154 3.40 13.77 -13.86
C GLU A 154 3.29 12.38 -14.52
N ARG A 155 4.43 11.72 -14.69
CA ARG A 155 4.55 10.41 -15.36
C ARG A 155 5.56 9.54 -14.63
N SER A 156 5.25 8.26 -14.53
CA SER A 156 6.17 7.25 -13.99
C SER A 156 7.48 7.18 -14.79
N ALA A 157 8.58 7.03 -14.06
CA ALA A 157 9.87 6.67 -14.69
C ALA A 157 10.03 5.14 -14.87
N LEU A 158 9.16 4.35 -14.23
CA LEU A 158 9.21 2.88 -14.26
C LEU A 158 8.38 2.29 -15.41
N ILE A 159 7.22 2.90 -15.69
CA ILE A 159 6.26 2.42 -16.69
C ILE A 159 5.74 3.58 -17.53
N ASP A 160 5.34 3.31 -18.76
CA ASP A 160 4.82 4.35 -19.66
C ASP A 160 3.34 4.65 -19.33
N LEU A 161 3.14 5.37 -18.21
CA LEU A 161 1.82 5.81 -17.73
C LEU A 161 1.97 7.09 -16.91
N GLY A 162 1.03 8.03 -17.09
CA GLY A 162 0.98 9.28 -16.33
C GLY A 162 -0.20 9.32 -15.34
N ALA A 163 -0.07 10.17 -14.30
CA ALA A 163 -1.11 10.32 -13.28
C ALA A 163 -2.45 10.79 -13.86
N ALA A 164 -2.42 11.82 -14.72
CA ALA A 164 -3.63 12.35 -15.37
C ALA A 164 -4.26 11.33 -16.33
N GLU A 165 -3.43 10.55 -17.06
CA GLU A 165 -3.90 9.50 -17.93
C GLU A 165 -4.59 8.38 -17.14
N LEU A 166 -4.00 7.95 -16.03
CA LEU A 166 -4.58 6.95 -15.14
C LEU A 166 -5.91 7.43 -14.55
N ALA A 167 -5.97 8.68 -14.08
CA ALA A 167 -7.18 9.28 -13.52
C ALA A 167 -8.35 9.32 -14.53
N GLN A 168 -8.05 9.55 -15.83
CA GLN A 168 -9.06 9.55 -16.90
C GLN A 168 -9.52 8.14 -17.29
N ARG A 169 -8.71 7.11 -17.04
CA ARG A 169 -9.01 5.71 -17.38
C ARG A 169 -9.74 4.97 -16.26
N LEU A 170 -9.67 5.46 -15.03
CA LEU A 170 -10.42 4.91 -13.91
C LEU A 170 -11.91 5.25 -14.06
N ASP A 171 -12.75 4.22 -13.92
CA ASP A 171 -14.20 4.37 -13.75
C ASP A 171 -14.47 4.59 -12.25
N TRP A 172 -14.64 5.85 -11.89
CA TRP A 172 -14.74 6.25 -10.50
C TRP A 172 -16.07 5.82 -9.89
N PRO A 173 -16.10 4.97 -8.85
CA PRO A 173 -17.32 4.45 -8.22
C PRO A 173 -17.97 5.43 -7.23
#